data_8a5aeae4f12323dcd1cfa228077344ba
#
_entry.id   8a5aeae4f12323dcd1cfa228077344ba
#
_cell.length_a   1.000
_cell.length_b   1.000
_cell.length_c   1.000
_cell.angle_alpha   90.00
_cell.angle_beta   90.00
_cell.angle_gamma   90.00
#
_symmetry.space_group_name_H-M   'P 1'
#
loop_
_entity.id
_entity.type
_entity.pdbx_description
1 polymer ?
#
loop_
_entity_poly.entity_id
_entity_poly.type
_entity_poly.pdbx_seq_one_letter_code
_entity_poly.pdbx_strand_id
1 'polypeptide(L)'
;MSELDAKVKANHLDIESSCMKNYEDLSEKELRIQLAASYRLVEELGWSFLIFGHLTVRIPGPDKHFLINPYGLMYDEVTASNLVKIDLQGNIVEPTDWEVNPAGFIIHSAVHSSKKDAHCVMHTHTNAGMAMASLKQGLINIDFSGSAFHNRVAYHDFDGV
;
A
#
# COMPACT_ATOMS: atom_id res chain seq x y z
N MET A 1 20.83 -26.76 27.70
CA MET A 1 19.73 -26.30 26.84
C MET A 1 18.45 -26.61 27.58
N SER A 2 17.73 -25.61 28.05
CA SER A 2 16.54 -25.80 28.92
C SER A 2 15.33 -26.23 28.07
N GLU A 3 14.37 -26.90 28.69
CA GLU A 3 13.09 -27.30 28.07
C GLU A 3 12.33 -26.08 27.51
N LEU A 4 12.59 -24.90 28.06
CA LEU A 4 12.06 -23.61 27.61
C LEU A 4 12.68 -23.17 26.27
N ASP A 5 13.99 -23.40 26.07
CA ASP A 5 14.69 -23.06 24.82
C ASP A 5 14.22 -23.96 23.65
N ALA A 6 13.87 -25.20 23.95
CA ALA A 6 13.32 -26.13 22.97
C ALA A 6 11.88 -25.75 22.55
N LYS A 7 11.04 -25.31 23.52
CA LYS A 7 9.67 -24.83 23.22
C LYS A 7 9.65 -23.52 22.44
N VAL A 8 10.57 -22.58 22.78
CA VAL A 8 10.68 -21.31 22.04
C VAL A 8 11.15 -21.55 20.60
N LYS A 9 12.09 -22.49 20.37
CA LYS A 9 12.49 -22.88 19.01
C LYS A 9 11.40 -23.60 18.23
N ALA A 10 10.63 -24.49 18.87
CA ALA A 10 9.53 -25.16 18.19
C ALA A 10 8.44 -24.18 17.74
N ASN A 11 8.07 -23.21 18.60
CA ASN A 11 7.08 -22.20 18.24
C ASN A 11 7.57 -21.18 17.17
N HIS A 12 8.87 -21.06 16.95
CA HIS A 12 9.40 -20.17 15.90
C HIS A 12 9.47 -20.82 14.53
N LEU A 13 9.48 -22.15 14.45
CA LEU A 13 9.64 -22.88 13.19
C LEU A 13 8.32 -23.20 12.49
N ASP A 14 7.19 -23.16 13.20
CA ASP A 14 5.88 -23.50 12.60
C ASP A 14 5.14 -22.31 11.98
N ILE A 15 5.62 -21.08 12.17
CA ILE A 15 5.00 -19.87 11.59
C ILE A 15 5.51 -19.59 10.17
N GLU A 16 6.68 -20.11 9.80
CA GLU A 16 7.37 -19.70 8.56
C GLU A 16 6.93 -20.44 7.29
N SER A 17 6.21 -21.56 7.35
CA SER A 17 6.00 -22.35 6.13
C SER A 17 4.56 -22.53 5.64
N SER A 18 3.55 -22.08 6.37
CA SER A 18 2.16 -22.41 6.01
C SER A 18 1.24 -21.24 5.63
N CYS A 19 1.67 -19.98 5.64
CA CYS A 19 0.71 -18.87 5.59
C CYS A 19 0.92 -17.77 4.56
N MET A 20 1.95 -17.80 3.72
CA MET A 20 2.06 -16.77 2.67
C MET A 20 1.95 -17.40 1.28
N LYS A 21 0.77 -17.27 0.69
CA LYS A 21 0.61 -17.48 -0.76
C LYS A 21 1.53 -16.52 -1.50
N ASN A 22 2.09 -16.97 -2.63
CA ASN A 22 2.72 -16.03 -3.54
C ASN A 22 1.68 -15.01 -3.99
N TYR A 23 2.12 -13.79 -4.24
CA TYR A 23 1.22 -12.72 -4.69
C TYR A 23 0.41 -13.12 -5.94
N GLU A 24 1.04 -13.80 -6.89
CA GLU A 24 0.42 -14.23 -8.14
C GLU A 24 -0.70 -15.30 -7.94
N ASP A 25 -0.71 -15.95 -6.78
CA ASP A 25 -1.72 -16.97 -6.42
C ASP A 25 -2.89 -16.37 -5.62
N LEU A 26 -2.85 -15.06 -5.31
CA LEU A 26 -3.91 -14.39 -4.58
C LEU A 26 -5.11 -14.10 -5.49
N SER A 27 -6.28 -14.49 -5.02
CA SER A 27 -7.54 -14.09 -5.64
C SER A 27 -7.85 -12.61 -5.38
N GLU A 28 -8.64 -11.99 -6.26
CA GLU A 28 -9.11 -10.62 -6.06
C GLU A 28 -9.83 -10.45 -4.71
N LYS A 29 -10.62 -11.44 -4.28
CA LYS A 29 -11.28 -11.42 -2.98
C LYS A 29 -10.29 -11.31 -1.81
N GLU A 30 -9.20 -12.07 -1.87
CA GLU A 30 -8.14 -12.01 -0.85
C GLU A 30 -7.44 -10.66 -0.87
N LEU A 31 -7.16 -10.11 -2.04
CA LEU A 31 -6.56 -8.78 -2.19
C LEU A 31 -7.48 -7.67 -1.67
N ARG A 32 -8.78 -7.75 -1.90
CA ARG A 32 -9.77 -6.80 -1.35
C ARG A 32 -9.77 -6.83 0.18
N ILE A 33 -9.72 -8.01 0.79
CA ILE A 33 -9.65 -8.16 2.24
C ILE A 33 -8.34 -7.59 2.79
N GLN A 34 -7.21 -7.93 2.18
CA GLN A 34 -5.89 -7.44 2.61
C GLN A 34 -5.75 -5.93 2.46
N LEU A 35 -6.24 -5.37 1.37
CA LEU A 35 -6.20 -3.93 1.15
C LEU A 35 -7.08 -3.18 2.16
N ALA A 36 -8.30 -3.64 2.41
CA ALA A 36 -9.16 -3.06 3.43
C ALA A 36 -8.56 -3.16 4.84
N ALA A 37 -7.92 -4.28 5.17
CA ALA A 37 -7.19 -4.43 6.42
C ALA A 37 -5.99 -3.47 6.52
N SER A 38 -5.31 -3.21 5.40
CA SER A 38 -4.20 -2.25 5.34
C SER A 38 -4.68 -0.82 5.59
N TYR A 39 -5.85 -0.41 5.07
CA TYR A 39 -6.46 0.89 5.37
C TYR A 39 -6.72 1.04 6.88
N ARG A 40 -7.32 0.02 7.52
CA ARG A 40 -7.59 0.03 8.97
C ARG A 40 -6.30 0.08 9.79
N LEU A 41 -5.27 -0.64 9.36
CA LEU A 41 -3.97 -0.62 10.02
C LEU A 41 -3.31 0.78 9.93
N VAL A 42 -3.38 1.43 8.77
CA VAL A 42 -2.86 2.79 8.57
C VAL A 42 -3.61 3.79 9.46
N GLU A 43 -4.93 3.64 9.62
CA GLU A 43 -5.74 4.44 10.56
C GLU A 43 -5.29 4.21 12.00
N GLU A 44 -5.19 2.96 12.43
CA GLU A 44 -4.78 2.59 13.80
C GLU A 44 -3.38 3.11 14.14
N LEU A 45 -2.47 3.16 13.16
CA LEU A 45 -1.13 3.72 13.32
C LEU A 45 -1.10 5.26 13.33
N GLY A 46 -2.24 5.94 13.09
CA GLY A 46 -2.32 7.39 13.00
C GLY A 46 -1.58 7.96 11.78
N TRP A 47 -1.54 7.23 10.68
CA TRP A 47 -0.88 7.64 9.44
C TRP A 47 -1.87 8.19 8.39
N SER A 48 -3.15 8.11 8.67
CA SER A 48 -4.21 8.71 7.89
C SER A 48 -4.25 10.23 8.05
N PHE A 49 -4.78 10.92 7.07
CA PHE A 49 -5.04 12.35 7.12
C PHE A 49 -6.37 12.67 6.43
N LEU A 50 -7.46 12.67 7.19
CA LEU A 50 -8.82 12.84 6.67
C LEU A 50 -9.10 11.82 5.54
N ILE A 51 -9.62 12.29 4.41
CA ILE A 51 -9.88 11.50 3.20
C ILE A 51 -8.69 11.45 2.25
N PHE A 52 -7.56 12.05 2.64
CA PHE A 52 -6.37 12.15 1.79
C PHE A 52 -5.44 10.96 1.98
N GLY A 53 -4.64 10.72 0.95
CA GLY A 53 -3.84 9.52 0.87
C GLY A 53 -4.65 8.32 0.34
N HIS A 54 -3.95 7.33 -0.16
CA HIS A 54 -4.58 6.17 -0.77
C HIS A 54 -3.59 5.02 -0.87
N LEU A 55 -4.12 3.82 -0.83
CA LEU A 55 -3.39 2.59 -1.05
C LEU A 55 -4.01 1.89 -2.25
N THR A 56 -3.16 1.33 -3.10
CA THR A 56 -3.62 0.50 -4.22
C THR A 56 -2.93 -0.84 -4.21
N VAL A 57 -3.60 -1.86 -4.69
CA VAL A 57 -3.02 -3.17 -4.95
C VAL A 57 -3.37 -3.60 -6.37
N ARG A 58 -2.36 -4.08 -7.10
CA ARG A 58 -2.56 -4.65 -8.43
C ARG A 58 -3.27 -5.99 -8.29
N ILE A 59 -4.16 -6.30 -9.23
CA ILE A 59 -4.76 -7.63 -9.34
C ILE A 59 -3.88 -8.45 -10.28
N PRO A 60 -3.43 -9.67 -9.88
CA PRO A 60 -2.71 -10.56 -10.77
C PRO A 60 -3.53 -10.89 -12.03
N GLY A 61 -2.86 -11.00 -13.16
CA GLY A 61 -3.49 -11.31 -14.43
C GLY A 61 -3.09 -10.38 -15.56
N PRO A 62 -3.60 -10.61 -16.77
CA PRO A 62 -3.21 -9.89 -17.97
C PRO A 62 -3.81 -8.48 -18.06
N ASP A 63 -4.93 -8.22 -17.39
CA ASP A 63 -5.76 -7.01 -17.60
C ASP A 63 -5.20 -5.75 -16.95
N LYS A 64 -4.17 -5.88 -16.10
CA LYS A 64 -3.49 -4.76 -15.42
C LYS A 64 -4.45 -3.88 -14.62
N HIS A 65 -5.44 -4.48 -13.98
CA HIS A 65 -6.35 -3.79 -13.07
C HIS A 65 -5.73 -3.62 -11.68
N PHE A 66 -6.23 -2.66 -10.93
CA PHE A 66 -5.88 -2.49 -9.52
C PHE A 66 -7.07 -1.97 -8.70
N LEU A 67 -7.00 -2.21 -7.39
CA LEU A 67 -7.99 -1.78 -6.42
C LEU A 67 -7.54 -0.50 -5.75
N ILE A 68 -8.49 0.40 -5.51
CA ILE A 68 -8.30 1.68 -4.82
C ILE A 68 -9.49 1.95 -3.91
N ASN A 69 -9.32 2.81 -2.90
CA ASN A 69 -10.42 3.23 -2.05
C ASN A 69 -11.43 4.13 -2.79
N PRO A 70 -12.69 4.10 -2.37
CA PRO A 70 -13.67 5.10 -2.78
C PRO A 70 -13.22 6.52 -2.40
N TYR A 71 -13.46 7.49 -3.27
CA TYR A 71 -13.21 8.89 -2.95
C TYR A 71 -14.20 9.40 -1.91
N GLY A 72 -13.72 10.15 -0.94
CA GLY A 72 -14.53 10.78 0.10
C GLY A 72 -14.72 9.94 1.37
N LEU A 73 -14.26 8.69 1.39
CA LEU A 73 -14.31 7.87 2.60
C LEU A 73 -13.04 8.05 3.46
N MET A 74 -13.25 8.00 4.77
CA MET A 74 -12.18 7.89 5.75
C MET A 74 -11.59 6.47 5.69
N TYR A 75 -10.39 6.28 6.22
CA TYR A 75 -9.68 5.00 6.15
C TYR A 75 -10.39 3.86 6.87
N ASP A 76 -11.07 4.14 7.99
CA ASP A 76 -11.86 3.17 8.74
C ASP A 76 -13.21 2.81 8.08
N GLU A 77 -13.66 3.61 7.12
CA GLU A 77 -14.86 3.34 6.33
C GLU A 77 -14.57 2.44 5.11
N VAL A 78 -13.29 2.24 4.76
CA VAL A 78 -12.91 1.38 3.63
C VAL A 78 -13.10 -0.09 3.99
N THR A 79 -13.84 -0.79 3.14
CA THR A 79 -14.15 -2.22 3.26
C THR A 79 -13.78 -2.97 2.00
N ALA A 80 -13.65 -4.30 2.10
CA ALA A 80 -13.37 -5.14 0.94
C ALA A 80 -14.43 -5.01 -0.18
N SER A 81 -15.67 -4.70 0.19
CA SER A 81 -16.81 -4.61 -0.74
C SER A 81 -16.95 -3.25 -1.41
N ASN A 82 -16.45 -2.16 -0.80
CA ASN A 82 -16.54 -0.82 -1.39
C ASN A 82 -15.28 -0.41 -2.17
N LEU A 83 -14.19 -1.19 -2.12
CA LEU A 83 -13.03 -0.94 -2.97
C LEU A 83 -13.42 -0.92 -4.44
N VAL A 84 -12.90 0.07 -5.16
CA VAL A 84 -13.15 0.28 -6.58
C VAL A 84 -12.06 -0.39 -7.41
N LYS A 85 -12.45 -1.09 -8.46
CA LYS A 85 -11.55 -1.70 -9.43
C LYS A 85 -11.42 -0.82 -10.66
N ILE A 86 -10.20 -0.45 -11.01
CA ILE A 86 -9.90 0.44 -12.14
C ILE A 86 -8.80 -0.13 -13.03
N ASP A 87 -8.76 0.33 -14.27
CA ASP A 87 -7.67 0.07 -15.19
C ASP A 87 -6.54 1.12 -15.07
N LEU A 88 -5.49 0.98 -15.86
CA LEU A 88 -4.36 1.93 -15.88
C LEU A 88 -4.73 3.31 -16.46
N GLN A 89 -5.88 3.47 -17.06
CA GLN A 89 -6.42 4.73 -17.57
C GLN A 89 -7.37 5.41 -16.58
N GLY A 90 -7.68 4.74 -15.44
CA GLY A 90 -8.60 5.24 -14.43
C GLY A 90 -10.07 4.94 -14.68
N ASN A 91 -10.35 4.14 -15.71
CA ASN A 91 -11.72 3.73 -15.95
C ASN A 91 -12.15 2.69 -14.91
N ILE A 92 -13.34 2.87 -14.35
CA ILE A 92 -13.95 1.89 -13.46
C ILE A 92 -14.39 0.70 -14.32
N VAL A 93 -13.91 -0.50 -13.97
CA VAL A 93 -14.13 -1.71 -14.77
C VAL A 93 -15.21 -2.65 -14.20
N GLU A 94 -15.79 -2.30 -13.05
CA GLU A 94 -16.92 -3.00 -12.43
C GLU A 94 -17.99 -1.99 -12.02
N PRO A 95 -19.29 -2.32 -12.11
CA PRO A 95 -20.34 -1.43 -11.65
C PRO A 95 -20.17 -1.08 -10.17
N THR A 96 -20.22 0.22 -9.86
CA THR A 96 -20.12 0.75 -8.50
C THR A 96 -20.78 2.12 -8.44
N ASP A 97 -21.27 2.49 -7.26
CA ASP A 97 -21.78 3.85 -6.98
C ASP A 97 -20.68 4.80 -6.51
N TRP A 98 -19.43 4.31 -6.40
CA TRP A 98 -18.31 5.07 -5.87
C TRP A 98 -17.48 5.72 -6.99
N GLU A 99 -16.98 6.90 -6.69
CA GLU A 99 -16.00 7.61 -7.52
C GLU A 99 -14.56 7.35 -7.02
N VAL A 100 -13.59 7.63 -7.87
CA VAL A 100 -12.15 7.51 -7.57
C VAL A 100 -11.53 8.91 -7.61
N ASN A 101 -10.64 9.20 -6.66
CA ASN A 101 -9.87 10.43 -6.67
C ASN A 101 -8.89 10.46 -7.86
N PRO A 102 -9.04 11.40 -8.81
CA PRO A 102 -8.15 11.50 -9.98
C PRO A 102 -6.67 11.64 -9.60
N ALA A 103 -6.36 12.41 -8.56
CA ALA A 103 -4.97 12.59 -8.10
C ALA A 103 -4.35 11.26 -7.62
N GLY A 104 -5.14 10.45 -6.88
CA GLY A 104 -4.71 9.13 -6.42
C GLY A 104 -4.44 8.17 -7.56
N PHE A 105 -5.29 8.17 -8.52
CA PHE A 105 -5.17 7.32 -9.70
C PHE A 105 -3.92 7.68 -10.53
N ILE A 106 -3.66 8.94 -10.87
CA ILE A 106 -2.59 9.37 -11.76
C ILE A 106 -1.22 8.89 -11.26
N ILE A 107 -0.90 9.13 -9.99
CA ILE A 107 0.38 8.77 -9.40
C ILE A 107 0.53 7.24 -9.33
N HIS A 108 -0.50 6.55 -8.82
CA HIS A 108 -0.44 5.11 -8.63
C HIS A 108 -0.42 4.33 -9.94
N SER A 109 -1.17 4.77 -10.96
CA SER A 109 -1.13 4.15 -12.29
C SER A 109 0.23 4.31 -12.96
N ALA A 110 0.88 5.47 -12.80
CA ALA A 110 2.25 5.68 -13.29
C ALA A 110 3.24 4.70 -12.66
N VAL A 111 3.17 4.49 -11.34
CA VAL A 111 4.01 3.50 -10.64
C VAL A 111 3.67 2.09 -11.11
N HIS A 112 2.39 1.70 -11.12
CA HIS A 112 1.96 0.36 -11.56
C HIS A 112 2.30 0.06 -13.02
N SER A 113 2.33 1.06 -13.90
CA SER A 113 2.70 0.85 -15.30
C SER A 113 4.21 0.72 -15.50
N SER A 114 5.01 1.48 -14.75
CA SER A 114 6.47 1.54 -14.89
C SER A 114 7.21 0.44 -14.11
N LYS A 115 6.64 -0.07 -13.02
CA LYS A 115 7.24 -1.05 -12.12
C LYS A 115 6.41 -2.33 -12.07
N LYS A 116 6.89 -3.39 -12.72
CA LYS A 116 6.17 -4.68 -12.77
C LYS A 116 6.07 -5.35 -11.40
N ASP A 117 7.05 -5.15 -10.54
CA ASP A 117 7.17 -5.67 -9.18
C ASP A 117 6.52 -4.79 -8.10
N ALA A 118 5.98 -3.62 -8.46
CA ALA A 118 5.19 -2.80 -7.56
C ALA A 118 3.76 -3.35 -7.46
N HIS A 119 3.58 -4.36 -6.62
CA HIS A 119 2.27 -4.98 -6.41
C HIS A 119 1.33 -4.10 -5.60
N CYS A 120 1.88 -3.33 -4.66
CA CYS A 120 1.14 -2.36 -3.84
C CYS A 120 1.85 -1.01 -3.90
N VAL A 121 1.07 0.07 -3.95
CA VAL A 121 1.56 1.44 -3.83
C VAL A 121 0.81 2.11 -2.68
N MET A 122 1.53 2.79 -1.80
CA MET A 122 0.95 3.45 -0.64
C MET A 122 1.37 4.92 -0.61
N HIS A 123 0.40 5.81 -0.46
CA HIS A 123 0.57 7.24 -0.25
C HIS A 123 -0.05 7.64 1.08
N THR A 124 0.74 8.15 2.00
CA THR A 124 0.31 8.60 3.33
C THR A 124 0.80 10.02 3.60
N HIS A 125 0.11 10.72 4.52
CA HIS A 125 0.44 12.08 4.93
C HIS A 125 0.88 12.13 6.40
N THR A 126 1.81 11.25 6.81
CA THR A 126 2.34 11.32 8.17
C THR A 126 3.09 12.64 8.40
N ASN A 127 3.00 13.19 9.61
CA ASN A 127 3.72 14.43 9.95
C ASN A 127 5.23 14.33 9.68
N ALA A 128 5.83 13.19 10.03
CA ALA A 128 7.25 12.94 9.77
C ALA A 128 7.55 12.86 8.26
N GLY A 129 6.71 12.16 7.49
CA GLY A 129 6.86 12.04 6.04
C GLY A 129 6.74 13.39 5.33
N MET A 130 5.73 14.19 5.68
CA MET A 130 5.55 15.54 5.14
C MET A 130 6.70 16.47 5.51
N ALA A 131 7.20 16.42 6.74
CA ALA A 131 8.34 17.18 7.17
C ALA A 131 9.60 16.83 6.36
N MET A 132 9.87 15.52 6.18
CA MET A 132 11.01 15.06 5.37
C MET A 132 10.87 15.43 3.90
N ALA A 133 9.68 15.33 3.32
CA ALA A 133 9.44 15.72 1.93
C ALA A 133 9.64 17.24 1.69
N SER A 134 9.48 18.05 2.72
CA SER A 134 9.67 19.52 2.66
C SER A 134 11.13 19.95 2.80
N LEU A 135 12.05 19.04 3.14
CA LEU A 135 13.46 19.38 3.31
C LEU A 135 14.18 19.43 1.97
N LYS A 136 14.91 20.51 1.71
CA LYS A 136 15.69 20.69 0.49
C LYS A 136 16.74 19.60 0.28
N GLN A 137 17.35 19.08 1.35
CA GLN A 137 18.33 18.00 1.30
C GLN A 137 17.70 16.60 1.24
N GLY A 138 16.38 16.50 1.44
CA GLY A 138 15.70 15.22 1.49
C GLY A 138 16.07 14.37 2.71
N LEU A 139 15.91 13.05 2.61
CA LEU A 139 16.24 12.08 3.65
C LEU A 139 17.77 11.92 3.76
N ILE A 140 18.30 12.16 4.94
CA ILE A 140 19.72 11.99 5.25
C ILE A 140 19.91 10.69 6.03
N ASN A 141 20.79 9.82 5.56
CA ASN A 141 21.11 8.54 6.20
C ASN A 141 22.15 8.75 7.31
N ILE A 142 21.70 9.21 8.47
CA ILE A 142 22.58 9.53 9.62
C ILE A 142 22.52 8.51 10.75
N ASP A 143 21.61 7.55 10.67
CA ASP A 143 21.41 6.53 11.69
C ASP A 143 21.13 5.16 11.07
N PHE A 144 20.99 4.14 11.94
CA PHE A 144 20.69 2.78 11.52
C PHE A 144 19.35 2.67 10.77
N SER A 145 18.32 3.38 11.24
CA SER A 145 16.99 3.36 10.60
C SER A 145 17.04 4.00 9.21
N GLY A 146 17.74 5.14 9.08
CA GLY A 146 17.98 5.81 7.80
C GLY A 146 18.75 4.94 6.81
N SER A 147 19.65 4.07 7.28
CA SER A 147 20.45 3.19 6.42
C SER A 147 19.59 2.22 5.60
N ALA A 148 18.40 1.84 6.10
CA ALA A 148 17.47 0.98 5.38
C ALA A 148 16.94 1.61 4.07
N PHE A 149 16.99 2.94 3.96
CA PHE A 149 16.57 3.69 2.78
C PHE A 149 17.72 4.04 1.83
N HIS A 150 18.95 3.62 2.14
CA HIS A 150 20.10 3.92 1.28
C HIS A 150 19.89 3.38 -0.14
N ASN A 151 20.01 4.25 -1.14
CA ASN A 151 19.73 3.96 -2.55
C ASN A 151 18.30 3.44 -2.84
N ARG A 152 17.34 3.70 -1.96
CA ARG A 152 15.92 3.30 -2.12
C ARG A 152 14.96 4.47 -2.16
N VAL A 153 15.46 5.70 -2.13
CA VAL A 153 14.67 6.93 -2.20
C VAL A 153 14.89 7.60 -3.54
N ALA A 154 13.81 7.96 -4.19
CA ALA A 154 13.82 8.81 -5.36
C ALA A 154 13.11 10.13 -5.04
N TYR A 155 13.51 11.19 -5.70
CA TYR A 155 12.90 12.51 -5.59
C TYR A 155 12.35 12.90 -6.96
N HIS A 156 11.18 13.50 -6.94
CA HIS A 156 10.52 14.04 -8.11
C HIS A 156 10.07 15.46 -7.80
N ASP A 157 10.35 16.40 -8.69
CA ASP A 157 9.86 17.77 -8.55
C ASP A 157 8.33 17.78 -8.70
N PHE A 158 7.67 18.68 -7.98
CA PHE A 158 6.21 18.77 -8.04
C PHE A 158 5.79 19.44 -9.36
N ASP A 159 5.14 18.67 -10.20
CA ASP A 159 4.62 19.11 -11.52
C ASP A 159 3.09 19.34 -11.53
N GLY A 160 2.46 19.21 -10.36
CA GLY A 160 0.99 19.20 -10.22
C GLY A 160 0.38 17.81 -10.30
N VAL A 161 -0.93 17.72 -10.30
CA VAL A 161 -1.77 16.52 -10.41
C VAL A 161 -2.94 16.76 -11.36
#